data_7ff9779a9274fdde33f49226ef5c2aea
#
_entry.id   7ff9779a9274fdde33f49226ef5c2aea
#
_cell.length_a   1.000
_cell.length_b   1.000
_cell.length_c   1.000
_cell.angle_alpha   90.00
_cell.angle_beta   90.00
_cell.angle_gamma   90.00
#
_symmetry.space_group_name_H-M   'P 1'
#
loop_
_entity.id
_entity.type
_entity.pdbx_description
1 polymer ?
#
loop_
_entity_poly.entity_id
_entity_poly.type
_entity_poly.pdbx_seq_one_letter_code
_entity_poly.pdbx_strand_id
1 'polypeptide(L)'
;MSVNRTFTVTVVSTGSGNKYFIDGVQQATLELVEGATFRFDQSDSSNNTHPLRFSTTSNGTWAGGSEYTTNVTTNGTPGSSGAYTQIEVASSAPTLYYYCTNHSGMGGQANTPNADFWGAGNWSANLWGIEDAFTLGWGAQAWNDSEWGELN
;
A
#
# COMPACT_ATOMS: atom_id res chain seq x y z
N MET A 1 3.31 -17.13 4.64
CA MET A 1 3.59 -15.70 4.82
C MET A 1 2.36 -14.96 5.29
N SER A 2 2.51 -14.12 6.31
CA SER A 2 1.37 -13.38 6.85
C SER A 2 1.06 -12.18 5.99
N VAL A 3 -0.23 -11.89 5.85
CA VAL A 3 -0.69 -10.66 5.20
C VAL A 3 -0.71 -9.55 6.25
N ASN A 4 -0.05 -8.43 5.94
CA ASN A 4 0.03 -7.30 6.86
C ASN A 4 -1.22 -6.43 6.80
N ARG A 5 -1.83 -6.36 5.63
CA ARG A 5 -3.07 -5.59 5.47
C ARG A 5 -3.88 -6.13 4.30
N THR A 6 -5.20 -6.16 4.46
CA THR A 6 -6.12 -6.49 3.37
C THR A 6 -6.94 -5.25 3.04
N PHE A 7 -6.94 -4.90 1.76
CA PHE A 7 -7.80 -3.84 1.22
C PHE A 7 -9.04 -4.47 0.62
N THR A 8 -10.18 -3.88 0.86
CA THR A 8 -11.42 -4.28 0.21
C THR A 8 -11.53 -3.56 -1.12
N VAL A 9 -11.67 -4.33 -2.21
CA VAL A 9 -11.79 -3.77 -3.55
C VAL A 9 -13.22 -3.91 -4.03
N THR A 10 -13.80 -2.81 -4.49
CA THR A 10 -15.10 -2.83 -5.16
C THR A 10 -14.97 -2.06 -6.46
N VAL A 11 -15.90 -2.30 -7.38
CA VAL A 11 -15.97 -1.58 -8.65
C VAL A 11 -17.29 -0.83 -8.69
N VAL A 12 -17.22 0.47 -8.95
CA VAL A 12 -18.39 1.32 -8.98
C VAL A 12 -18.46 2.02 -10.34
N SER A 13 -19.62 2.02 -10.94
CA SER A 13 -19.86 2.75 -12.18
C SER A 13 -20.02 4.22 -11.86
N THR A 14 -19.21 5.05 -12.46
CA THR A 14 -19.22 6.50 -12.27
C THR A 14 -19.57 7.18 -13.59
N GLY A 15 -19.72 8.50 -13.56
CA GLY A 15 -19.93 9.26 -14.79
C GLY A 15 -18.76 9.16 -15.77
N SER A 16 -17.59 8.70 -15.31
CA SER A 16 -16.40 8.52 -16.16
C SER A 16 -16.07 7.05 -16.40
N GLY A 17 -17.00 6.15 -16.12
CA GLY A 17 -16.81 4.71 -16.29
C GLY A 17 -16.63 3.98 -14.99
N ASN A 18 -16.31 2.71 -15.09
CA ASN A 18 -16.07 1.89 -13.89
C ASN A 18 -14.75 2.27 -13.25
N LYS A 19 -14.73 2.34 -11.92
CA LYS A 19 -13.51 2.68 -11.16
C LYS A 19 -13.37 1.72 -10.00
N TYR A 20 -12.11 1.40 -9.66
CA TYR A 20 -11.83 0.69 -8.41
C TYR A 20 -12.00 1.64 -7.24
N PHE A 21 -12.69 1.15 -6.23
CA PHE A 21 -12.76 1.80 -4.92
C PHE A 21 -12.00 0.90 -3.96
N ILE A 22 -11.00 1.46 -3.31
CA ILE A 22 -10.17 0.73 -2.34
C ILE A 22 -10.58 1.22 -0.96
N ASP A 23 -11.12 0.30 -0.14
CA ASP A 23 -11.68 0.64 1.16
C ASP A 23 -12.66 1.82 1.07
N GLY A 24 -13.45 1.84 0.01
CA GLY A 24 -14.48 2.86 -0.20
C GLY A 24 -13.99 4.17 -0.82
N VAL A 25 -12.71 4.26 -1.21
CA VAL A 25 -12.15 5.49 -1.79
C VAL A 25 -11.88 5.27 -3.28
N GLN A 26 -12.46 6.11 -4.12
CA GLN A 26 -12.29 6.00 -5.57
C GLN A 26 -10.83 6.19 -5.94
N GLN A 27 -10.27 5.21 -6.65
CA GLN A 27 -8.92 5.26 -7.19
C GLN A 27 -7.89 5.74 -6.17
N ALA A 28 -7.98 5.20 -4.95
CA ALA A 28 -7.17 5.63 -3.82
C ALA A 28 -5.68 5.53 -4.13
N THR A 29 -4.92 6.52 -3.68
CA THR A 29 -3.46 6.44 -3.68
C THR A 29 -3.05 5.66 -2.44
N LEU A 30 -2.26 4.62 -2.63
CA LEU A 30 -1.91 3.68 -1.57
C LEU A 30 -0.47 3.84 -1.15
N GLU A 31 -0.17 3.45 0.09
CA GLU A 31 1.19 3.39 0.62
C GLU A 31 1.49 1.93 0.95
N LEU A 32 2.24 1.28 0.09
CA LEU A 32 2.59 -0.13 0.22
C LEU A 32 4.04 -0.25 0.62
N VAL A 33 4.30 -0.21 1.93
CA VAL A 33 5.66 -0.18 2.44
C VAL A 33 6.45 -1.42 2.03
N GLU A 34 7.71 -1.25 1.67
CA GLU A 34 8.62 -2.34 1.32
C GLU A 34 8.67 -3.39 2.41
N GLY A 35 8.71 -4.64 2.00
CA GLY A 35 8.84 -5.77 2.91
C GLY A 35 7.52 -6.28 3.47
N ALA A 36 6.45 -5.53 3.33
CA ALA A 36 5.14 -5.96 3.82
C ALA A 36 4.33 -6.63 2.73
N THR A 37 3.34 -7.40 3.14
CA THR A 37 2.45 -8.13 2.23
C THR A 37 1.06 -7.52 2.31
N PHE A 38 0.53 -7.17 1.15
CA PHE A 38 -0.78 -6.54 1.02
C PHE A 38 -1.68 -7.41 0.16
N ARG A 39 -2.90 -7.64 0.62
CA ARG A 39 -3.89 -8.40 -0.12
C ARG A 39 -5.00 -7.48 -0.59
N PHE A 40 -5.37 -7.61 -1.84
CA PHE A 40 -6.47 -6.86 -2.45
C PHE A 40 -7.61 -7.83 -2.66
N ASP A 41 -8.58 -7.78 -1.76
CA ASP A 41 -9.72 -8.70 -1.74
C ASP A 41 -10.67 -8.33 -2.87
N GLN A 42 -10.81 -9.22 -3.84
CA GLN A 42 -11.68 -9.06 -5.00
C GLN A 42 -12.88 -9.99 -4.96
N SER A 43 -13.31 -10.38 -3.77
CA SER A 43 -14.44 -11.31 -3.64
C SER A 43 -15.80 -10.64 -3.88
N ASP A 44 -15.89 -9.33 -3.73
CA ASP A 44 -17.15 -8.63 -3.98
C ASP A 44 -17.58 -8.82 -5.43
N SER A 45 -18.88 -9.06 -5.66
CA SER A 45 -19.38 -9.38 -6.99
C SER A 45 -19.14 -8.27 -8.02
N SER A 46 -18.98 -7.02 -7.57
CA SER A 46 -18.68 -5.92 -8.47
C SER A 46 -17.34 -6.09 -9.18
N ASN A 47 -16.47 -6.94 -8.65
CA ASN A 47 -15.16 -7.20 -9.26
C ASN A 47 -15.25 -8.18 -10.45
N ASN A 48 -16.41 -8.74 -10.72
CA ASN A 48 -16.57 -9.69 -11.83
C ASN A 48 -16.07 -9.06 -13.13
N THR A 49 -15.18 -9.74 -13.83
CA THR A 49 -14.49 -9.30 -15.05
C THR A 49 -13.49 -8.15 -14.84
N HIS A 50 -13.10 -7.88 -13.60
CA HIS A 50 -12.17 -6.78 -13.30
C HIS A 50 -10.94 -7.26 -12.51
N PRO A 51 -10.05 -8.08 -13.09
CA PRO A 51 -8.84 -8.49 -12.37
C PRO A 51 -7.93 -7.29 -12.09
N LEU A 52 -7.54 -7.13 -10.84
CA LEU A 52 -6.62 -6.05 -10.43
C LEU A 52 -5.19 -6.55 -10.55
N ARG A 53 -4.34 -5.77 -11.19
CA ARG A 53 -2.91 -6.08 -11.37
C ARG A 53 -2.10 -4.81 -11.15
N PHE A 54 -0.78 -4.96 -11.14
CA PHE A 54 0.15 -3.85 -10.92
C PHE A 54 1.02 -3.63 -12.15
N SER A 55 1.51 -2.40 -12.31
CA SER A 55 2.43 -2.02 -13.36
C SER A 55 3.30 -0.87 -12.87
N THR A 56 4.46 -0.68 -13.48
CA THR A 56 5.26 0.52 -13.25
C THR A 56 4.79 1.70 -14.11
N THR A 57 3.82 1.45 -14.97
CA THR A 57 3.24 2.47 -15.85
C THR A 57 1.82 2.76 -15.40
N SER A 58 1.46 4.04 -15.27
CA SER A 58 0.10 4.43 -14.95
C SER A 58 -0.86 3.86 -16.00
N ASN A 59 -1.97 3.28 -15.54
CA ASN A 59 -2.95 2.59 -16.39
C ASN A 59 -2.39 1.31 -17.05
N GLY A 60 -1.21 0.88 -16.63
CA GLY A 60 -0.63 -0.41 -17.00
C GLY A 60 -0.51 -0.66 -18.47
N THR A 61 -1.00 -1.81 -18.91
CA THR A 61 -0.90 -2.23 -20.31
C THR A 61 -1.70 -1.34 -21.26
N TRP A 62 -2.67 -0.59 -20.76
CA TRP A 62 -3.45 0.34 -21.60
C TRP A 62 -2.64 1.55 -22.03
N ALA A 63 -1.55 1.85 -21.33
CA ALA A 63 -0.67 2.97 -21.68
C ALA A 63 0.68 2.46 -22.21
N GLY A 64 0.72 1.23 -22.68
CA GLY A 64 1.94 0.66 -23.26
C GLY A 64 2.88 0.04 -22.25
N GLY A 65 2.47 -0.06 -21.00
CA GLY A 65 3.27 -0.71 -19.95
C GLY A 65 3.11 -2.21 -19.94
N SER A 66 3.76 -2.82 -18.96
CA SER A 66 3.69 -4.27 -18.75
C SER A 66 3.21 -4.56 -17.34
N GLU A 67 2.66 -5.74 -17.14
CA GLU A 67 2.26 -6.18 -15.81
C GLU A 67 3.49 -6.39 -14.93
N TYR A 68 3.43 -5.86 -13.71
CA TYR A 68 4.48 -6.05 -12.70
C TYR A 68 4.12 -7.30 -11.90
N THR A 69 4.94 -8.32 -11.98
CA THR A 69 4.63 -9.63 -11.38
C THR A 69 5.54 -10.02 -10.23
N THR A 70 6.51 -9.19 -9.89
CA THR A 70 7.47 -9.50 -8.82
C THR A 70 6.75 -9.66 -7.49
N ASN A 71 6.81 -10.88 -6.92
CA ASN A 71 6.17 -11.24 -5.66
C ASN A 71 4.66 -10.99 -5.64
N VAL A 72 4.02 -11.08 -6.81
CA VAL A 72 2.57 -10.94 -6.94
C VAL A 72 1.96 -12.31 -7.14
N THR A 73 0.93 -12.61 -6.35
CA THR A 73 0.15 -13.85 -6.49
C THR A 73 -1.32 -13.50 -6.59
N THR A 74 -2.08 -14.40 -7.21
CA THR A 74 -3.52 -14.21 -7.35
C THR A 74 -4.22 -15.50 -6.96
N ASN A 75 -5.47 -15.37 -6.54
CA ASN A 75 -6.28 -16.51 -6.17
C ASN A 75 -7.71 -16.28 -6.62
N GLY A 76 -8.34 -17.33 -7.12
CA GLY A 76 -9.76 -17.31 -7.46
C GLY A 76 -10.09 -16.44 -8.67
N THR A 77 -11.38 -16.24 -8.86
CA THR A 77 -11.91 -15.41 -9.94
C THR A 77 -12.49 -14.14 -9.35
N PRO A 78 -12.05 -12.95 -9.83
CA PRO A 78 -12.62 -11.69 -9.31
C PRO A 78 -14.13 -11.72 -9.34
N GLY A 79 -14.75 -11.30 -8.26
CA GLY A 79 -16.19 -11.32 -8.08
C GLY A 79 -16.71 -12.56 -7.40
N SER A 80 -15.83 -13.51 -7.07
CA SER A 80 -16.21 -14.76 -6.39
C SER A 80 -15.54 -14.87 -5.04
N SER A 81 -16.16 -15.63 -4.14
CA SER A 81 -15.62 -15.83 -2.79
C SER A 81 -14.17 -16.29 -2.86
N GLY A 82 -13.32 -15.69 -2.03
CA GLY A 82 -11.91 -16.06 -1.93
C GLY A 82 -10.99 -15.42 -2.96
N ALA A 83 -11.52 -14.61 -3.87
CA ALA A 83 -10.69 -13.99 -4.90
C ALA A 83 -9.82 -12.88 -4.31
N TYR A 84 -8.57 -12.83 -4.71
CA TYR A 84 -7.67 -11.73 -4.32
C TYR A 84 -6.47 -11.63 -5.24
N THR A 85 -5.84 -10.45 -5.22
CA THR A 85 -4.50 -10.23 -5.74
C THR A 85 -3.64 -9.81 -4.54
N GLN A 86 -2.46 -10.39 -4.42
CA GLN A 86 -1.60 -10.17 -3.26
C GLN A 86 -0.19 -9.84 -3.72
N ILE A 87 0.43 -8.89 -3.03
CA ILE A 87 1.79 -8.47 -3.35
C ILE A 87 2.61 -8.41 -2.05
N GLU A 88 3.80 -9.01 -2.08
CA GLU A 88 4.83 -8.76 -1.08
C GLU A 88 5.78 -7.73 -1.70
N VAL A 89 5.83 -6.53 -1.15
CA VAL A 89 6.56 -5.43 -1.77
C VAL A 89 8.06 -5.66 -1.64
N ALA A 90 8.73 -5.79 -2.77
CA ALA A 90 10.17 -6.04 -2.80
C ALA A 90 10.94 -4.84 -2.30
N SER A 91 12.14 -5.09 -1.76
CA SER A 91 13.08 -4.04 -1.43
C SER A 91 13.39 -3.23 -2.68
N SER A 92 13.38 -1.92 -2.56
CA SER A 92 13.62 -1.01 -3.69
C SER A 92 12.59 -1.12 -4.81
N ALA A 93 11.38 -1.55 -4.48
CA ALA A 93 10.32 -1.61 -5.49
C ALA A 93 10.03 -0.21 -6.04
N PRO A 94 9.78 -0.09 -7.35
CA PRO A 94 9.42 1.20 -7.92
C PRO A 94 8.01 1.60 -7.51
N THR A 95 7.66 2.86 -7.75
CA THR A 95 6.26 3.27 -7.62
C THR A 95 5.43 2.42 -8.55
N LEU A 96 4.32 1.90 -8.04
CA LEU A 96 3.44 1.03 -8.79
C LEU A 96 2.11 1.71 -9.05
N TYR A 97 1.38 1.15 -10.01
CA TYR A 97 0.03 1.58 -10.36
C TYR A 97 -0.82 0.32 -10.46
N TYR A 98 -1.95 0.29 -9.78
CA TYR A 98 -2.87 -0.83 -9.95
C TYR A 98 -3.84 -0.48 -11.08
N TYR A 99 -4.22 -1.50 -11.84
CA TYR A 99 -5.06 -1.30 -13.02
C TYR A 99 -5.91 -2.54 -13.28
N CYS A 100 -6.91 -2.41 -14.14
CA CYS A 100 -7.74 -3.53 -14.55
C CYS A 100 -7.24 -4.06 -15.90
N THR A 101 -7.06 -5.37 -16.00
CA THR A 101 -6.56 -5.97 -17.23
C THR A 101 -7.55 -5.86 -18.38
N ASN A 102 -8.84 -5.73 -18.10
CA ASN A 102 -9.89 -5.72 -19.11
C ASN A 102 -10.42 -4.34 -19.47
N HIS A 103 -10.15 -3.33 -18.64
CA HIS A 103 -10.75 -2.00 -18.84
C HIS A 103 -9.75 -0.92 -18.46
N SER A 104 -9.64 0.09 -19.35
CA SER A 104 -8.77 1.24 -19.14
C SER A 104 -9.33 2.17 -18.06
N GLY A 105 -8.44 2.84 -17.33
CA GLY A 105 -8.81 3.97 -16.51
C GLY A 105 -9.43 3.66 -15.16
N MET A 106 -9.33 2.42 -14.66
CA MET A 106 -9.99 2.02 -13.42
C MET A 106 -9.15 2.21 -12.16
N GLY A 107 -7.83 2.21 -12.29
CA GLY A 107 -6.95 2.09 -11.13
C GLY A 107 -6.34 3.39 -10.64
N GLY A 108 -5.32 3.26 -9.81
CA GLY A 108 -4.65 4.40 -9.19
C GLY A 108 -3.19 4.10 -8.87
N GLN A 109 -2.58 4.97 -8.09
CA GLN A 109 -1.17 4.90 -7.76
C GLN A 109 -0.94 4.18 -6.43
N ALA A 110 0.13 3.41 -6.35
CA ALA A 110 0.57 2.75 -5.13
C ALA A 110 2.04 3.10 -4.92
N ASN A 111 2.31 3.92 -3.93
CA ASN A 111 3.68 4.26 -3.54
C ASN A 111 4.28 3.09 -2.77
N THR A 112 5.60 2.93 -2.87
CA THR A 112 6.30 1.85 -2.21
C THR A 112 7.42 2.43 -1.34
N PRO A 113 7.04 3.10 -0.23
CA PRO A 113 8.05 3.74 0.60
C PRO A 113 8.98 2.71 1.25
N ASN A 114 10.21 3.13 1.45
CA ASN A 114 11.21 2.31 2.11
C ASN A 114 10.82 2.12 3.57
N ALA A 115 11.00 0.91 4.10
CA ALA A 115 10.65 0.61 5.49
C ALA A 115 11.41 1.51 6.47
N ASP A 116 12.64 1.91 6.13
CA ASP A 116 13.43 2.79 6.98
C ASP A 116 12.83 4.18 7.09
N PHE A 117 12.02 4.58 6.13
CA PHE A 117 11.31 5.85 6.20
C PHE A 117 10.42 5.91 7.43
N TRP A 118 9.83 4.78 7.80
CA TRP A 118 8.97 4.67 8.97
C TRP A 118 9.75 4.29 10.22
N GLY A 119 10.99 3.88 10.03
CA GLY A 119 11.76 3.27 11.08
C GLY A 119 12.45 4.25 12.00
N ALA A 120 13.32 3.71 12.83
CA ALA A 120 13.92 4.38 13.96
C ALA A 120 14.66 5.65 13.59
N GLY A 121 15.27 5.71 12.47
CA GLY A 121 16.12 6.85 12.12
C GLY A 121 15.40 8.15 11.96
N ASN A 122 14.15 8.11 11.68
CA ASN A 122 13.38 9.30 11.33
C ASN A 122 12.44 9.77 12.41
N TRP A 123 12.42 9.11 13.47
CA TRP A 123 11.52 9.48 14.53
C TRP A 123 12.17 10.33 15.55
N SER A 124 12.68 10.19 15.53
CA SER A 124 13.01 10.39 16.54
C SER A 124 13.21 11.33 16.69
N ALA A 125 13.30 11.24 16.67
CA ALA A 125 13.28 11.75 16.80
C ALA A 125 12.75 12.48 16.40
N ASN A 126 12.53 12.55 16.22
CA ASN A 126 11.81 12.79 15.78
C ASN A 126 10.84 12.97 15.30
N LEU A 127 10.66 13.09 15.37
CA LEU A 127 9.58 12.94 14.90
C LEU A 127 8.56 12.54 15.61
N TRP A 128 8.64 12.71 16.44
CA TRP A 128 7.78 12.31 17.28
C TRP A 128 7.99 12.11 18.37
N GLY A 129 8.92 12.39 18.15
CA GLY A 129 9.12 11.86 18.70
C GLY A 129 9.57 11.65 19.12
N ILE A 130 9.77 11.74 19.74
CA ILE A 130 10.01 10.98 20.19
C ILE A 130 10.69 10.80 20.59
N GLU A 131 10.81 11.11 21.05
CA GLU A 131 11.11 10.43 21.42
C GLU A 131 11.48 10.17 21.61
N ASP A 132 11.87 10.72 22.01
CA ASP A 132 11.99 10.03 22.24
C ASP A 132 12.20 9.76 22.41
N ALA A 133 12.44 10.30 22.59
CA ALA A 133 12.30 9.60 22.83
C ALA A 133 12.62 9.23 23.03
N PHE A 134 13.34 9.41 23.63
CA PHE A 134 13.34 8.85 23.93
C PHE A 134 13.83 8.67 24.06
N THR A 135 13.67 9.18 23.79
CA THR A 135 13.77 8.77 23.94
C THR A 135 14.12 8.71 23.99
N LEU A 136 14.88 9.20 24.46
CA LEU A 136 14.75 9.02 24.49
C LEU A 136 14.98 9.04 24.73
N GLY A 137 15.20 9.70 24.74
CA GLY A 137 14.76 9.39 25.01
C GLY A 137 15.07 9.66 25.29
N TRP A 138 15.48 9.55 25.41
CA TRP A 138 15.08 9.78 25.61
C TRP A 138 15.44 9.92 25.95
N GLY A 139 15.72 10.59 25.91
CA GLY A 139 15.14 10.48 26.27
C GLY A 139 15.57 10.86 26.58
N ALA A 140 15.85 11.10 26.56
CA ALA A 140 15.59 11.09 26.72
C ALA A 140 15.85 11.46 27.07
N GLN A 141 15.93 11.64 26.77
CA GLN A 141 15.53 11.81 26.87
C GLN A 141 15.50 11.90 27.18
N ALA A 142 15.80 12.65 27.55
CA ALA A 142 15.23 12.54 27.76
C ALA A 142 15.27 12.86 28.19
N TRP A 143 15.66 13.23 28.62
CA TRP A 143 15.14 13.39 29.06
C TRP A 143 15.68 13.53 29.56
N ASN A 144 15.74 13.93 29.53
CA ASN A 144 15.68 13.90 30.07
C ASN A 144 16.18 14.21 30.45
N ASP A 145 16.21 14.72 30.47
CA ASP A 145 16.20 14.75 31.04
C ASP A 145 16.62 15.10 31.40
N SER A 146 16.59 15.44 31.17
CA SER A 146 16.48 15.35 31.67
C SER A 146 16.64 15.65 31.80
N GLU A 147 16.46 15.80 31.59
CA GLU A 147 16.18 15.72 31.94
C GLU A 147 16.15 15.73 31.88
N TRP A 148 16.75 16.33 32.58
CA TRP A 148 16.38 16.15 32.89
C TRP A 148 16.94 16.14 33.12
N GLY A 149 16.97 16.82 33.25
CA GLY A 149 16.92 16.34 33.75
C GLY A 149 17.50 16.46 33.89
N GLU A 150 17.55 16.60 34.03
CA GLU A 150 17.70 16.24 34.48
C GLU A 150 17.91 16.14 34.39
N LEU A 151 18.18 16.70 34.88
CA LEU A 151 18.12 16.23 35.16
C LEU A 151 18.35 16.23 35.14
N ASN A 152 18.63 16.69 35.65
CA ASN A 152 18.51 16.22 35.86
C ASN A 152 18.59 16.08 35.89
#